data_8b4f3d4cc5b007ad03139009af0df854
#
_entry.id   8b4f3d4cc5b007ad03139009af0df854
#
_cell.length_a   1.000
_cell.length_b   1.000
_cell.length_c   1.000
_cell.angle_alpha   90.00
_cell.angle_beta   90.00
_cell.angle_gamma   90.00
#
_symmetry.space_group_name_H-M   'P 1'
#
loop_
_entity.id
_entity.type
_entity.pdbx_description
1 polymer ?
#
loop_
_entity_poly.entity_id
_entity_poly.type
_entity_poly.pdbx_seq_one_letter_code
_entity_poly.pdbx_strand_id
1 'polypeptide(L)'
;MRQIVANRALTGRIFEMIKVLFICHGNICRSPMAEFVMKDLVKKAHLEDNFEIASAATSTEEIWGGRGNPVYPPARAKLKEHGIDPGGKRARRTTREDYKYYDYLIGMDYANAYNMKRIYGGDPDGKVSLLLDYCGRTGQEVADPWYTDDFDATWRDVLQGCTALLEYLRREHKIK
;
A
#
# COMPACT_ATOMS: atom_id res chain seq x y z
N MET A 1 19.42 -17.07 -1.83
CA MET A 1 20.35 -15.94 -1.69
C MET A 1 19.55 -14.65 -1.81
N ARG A 2 19.38 -13.91 -0.71
CA ARG A 2 18.72 -12.59 -0.73
C ARG A 2 19.71 -11.61 -1.34
N GLN A 3 19.36 -10.99 -2.47
CA GLN A 3 20.12 -9.85 -2.98
C GLN A 3 19.82 -8.64 -2.08
N ILE A 4 20.79 -8.30 -1.25
CA ILE A 4 20.76 -7.08 -0.43
C ILE A 4 21.10 -5.94 -1.39
N VAL A 5 20.08 -5.18 -1.80
CA VAL A 5 20.32 -3.89 -2.44
C VAL A 5 20.60 -2.89 -1.33
N ALA A 6 21.87 -2.82 -0.94
CA ALA A 6 22.32 -1.88 0.09
C ALA A 6 22.50 -0.51 -0.54
N ASN A 7 21.63 0.43 -0.20
CA ASN A 7 21.82 1.84 -0.48
C ASN A 7 22.79 2.44 0.55
N ARG A 8 23.98 2.84 0.12
CA ARG A 8 25.06 3.35 0.98
C ARG A 8 24.87 4.84 1.19
N ALA A 9 24.09 5.22 2.19
CA ALA A 9 24.07 6.62 2.65
C ALA A 9 25.41 6.97 3.33
N LEU A 10 25.84 8.21 3.21
CA LEU A 10 27.12 8.78 3.67
C LEU A 10 27.42 8.62 5.18
N THR A 11 26.61 7.92 5.95
CA THR A 11 26.78 7.69 7.39
C THR A 11 27.18 6.26 7.76
N GLY A 12 27.51 5.40 6.80
CA GLY A 12 28.00 4.04 7.07
C GLY A 12 26.98 3.05 7.64
N ARG A 13 25.69 3.40 7.80
CA ARG A 13 24.62 2.48 8.16
C ARG A 13 23.98 1.91 6.90
N ILE A 14 24.02 0.60 6.76
CA ILE A 14 23.22 -0.12 5.76
C ILE A 14 21.78 -0.14 6.31
N PHE A 15 20.91 0.69 5.74
CA PHE A 15 19.48 0.57 6.01
C PHE A 15 18.88 -0.45 5.05
N GLU A 16 18.26 -1.48 5.59
CA GLU A 16 17.48 -2.41 4.77
C GLU A 16 16.23 -1.67 4.28
N MET A 17 15.96 -1.75 2.96
CA MET A 17 14.80 -1.09 2.36
C MET A 17 13.52 -1.76 2.84
N ILE A 18 12.58 -0.99 3.38
CA ILE A 18 11.28 -1.45 3.85
C ILE A 18 10.33 -1.54 2.66
N LYS A 19 9.77 -2.72 2.41
CA LYS A 19 8.93 -2.99 1.25
C LYS A 19 7.48 -3.17 1.66
N VAL A 20 6.62 -2.26 1.20
CA VAL A 20 5.19 -2.19 1.54
C VAL A 20 4.34 -2.39 0.30
N LEU A 21 3.39 -3.32 0.36
CA LEU A 21 2.40 -3.55 -0.69
C LEU A 21 0.99 -3.30 -0.14
N PHE A 22 0.30 -2.31 -0.69
CA PHE A 22 -1.10 -2.03 -0.39
C PHE A 22 -2.02 -2.83 -1.31
N ILE A 23 -3.07 -3.41 -0.76
CA ILE A 23 -3.96 -4.33 -1.48
C ILE A 23 -5.41 -3.97 -1.26
N CYS A 24 -6.17 -3.92 -2.36
CA CYS A 24 -7.63 -3.90 -2.34
C CYS A 24 -8.18 -4.88 -3.40
N HIS A 25 -9.49 -4.86 -3.64
CA HIS A 25 -10.11 -5.79 -4.59
C HIS A 25 -9.61 -5.58 -6.03
N GLY A 26 -9.75 -4.38 -6.58
CA GLY A 26 -9.48 -4.08 -8.00
C GLY A 26 -8.17 -3.35 -8.30
N ASN A 27 -7.51 -2.76 -7.31
CA ASN A 27 -6.30 -1.94 -7.49
C ASN A 27 -6.49 -0.71 -8.40
N ILE A 28 -7.66 -0.09 -8.36
CA ILE A 28 -7.96 1.16 -9.09
C ILE A 28 -8.40 2.33 -8.20
N CYS A 29 -8.81 2.06 -6.95
CA CYS A 29 -9.27 3.09 -6.00
C CYS A 29 -8.44 3.10 -4.72
N ARG A 30 -8.80 2.30 -3.71
CA ARG A 30 -8.26 2.36 -2.34
C ARG A 30 -6.76 2.07 -2.26
N SER A 31 -6.30 0.98 -2.83
CA SER A 31 -4.87 0.62 -2.73
C SER A 31 -3.95 1.55 -3.52
N PRO A 32 -4.30 2.07 -4.73
CA PRO A 32 -3.51 3.11 -5.37
C PRO A 32 -3.50 4.42 -4.56
N MET A 33 -4.63 4.81 -3.96
CA MET A 33 -4.66 5.99 -3.08
C MET A 33 -3.69 5.82 -1.91
N ALA A 34 -3.69 4.66 -1.25
CA ALA A 34 -2.75 4.36 -0.16
C ALA A 34 -1.29 4.35 -0.64
N GLU A 35 -1.00 3.75 -1.78
CA GLU A 35 0.34 3.77 -2.38
C GLU A 35 0.87 5.19 -2.55
N PHE A 36 0.10 6.05 -3.21
CA PHE A 36 0.57 7.40 -3.53
C PHE A 36 0.53 8.37 -2.35
N VAL A 37 -0.41 8.23 -1.43
CA VAL A 37 -0.40 8.96 -0.16
C VAL A 37 0.83 8.59 0.67
N MET A 38 1.15 7.30 0.79
CA MET A 38 2.33 6.85 1.53
C MET A 38 3.63 7.34 0.87
N LYS A 39 3.73 7.29 -0.46
CA LYS A 39 4.87 7.85 -1.19
C LYS A 39 5.04 9.36 -0.93
N ASP A 40 3.96 10.12 -0.90
CA ASP A 40 3.98 11.55 -0.60
C ASP A 40 4.44 11.83 0.83
N LEU A 41 3.92 11.07 1.81
CA LEU A 41 4.33 11.18 3.21
C LEU A 41 5.82 10.87 3.41
N VAL A 42 6.29 9.80 2.80
CA VAL A 42 7.70 9.36 2.83
C VAL A 42 8.60 10.43 2.20
N LYS A 43 8.19 11.02 1.07
CA LYS A 43 8.91 12.10 0.41
C LYS A 43 8.98 13.35 1.27
N LYS A 44 7.87 13.76 1.89
CA LYS A 44 7.83 14.90 2.81
C LYS A 44 8.70 14.71 4.05
N ALA A 45 8.91 13.46 4.44
CA ALA A 45 9.81 13.09 5.54
C ALA A 45 11.28 12.90 5.11
N HIS A 46 11.60 13.03 3.81
CA HIS A 46 12.93 12.77 3.23
C HIS A 46 13.44 11.34 3.49
N LEU A 47 12.53 10.37 3.36
CA LEU A 47 12.79 8.95 3.63
C LEU A 47 12.64 8.06 2.39
N GLU A 48 12.65 8.62 1.19
CA GLU A 48 12.41 7.89 -0.06
C GLU A 48 13.37 6.72 -0.26
N ASP A 49 14.61 6.88 0.15
CA ASP A 49 15.65 5.85 0.03
C ASP A 49 15.46 4.67 0.99
N ASN A 50 14.55 4.78 1.96
CA ASN A 50 14.26 3.75 2.94
C ASN A 50 13.07 2.88 2.57
N PHE A 51 12.26 3.27 1.57
CA PHE A 51 10.99 2.62 1.27
C PHE A 51 10.84 2.22 -0.19
N GLU A 52 10.31 1.03 -0.41
CA GLU A 52 9.72 0.59 -1.67
C GLU A 52 8.23 0.38 -1.45
N ILE A 53 7.39 1.15 -2.16
CA ILE A 53 5.96 1.19 -1.95
C ILE A 53 5.25 0.90 -3.27
N ALA A 54 4.32 -0.06 -3.24
CA ALA A 54 3.53 -0.44 -4.41
C ALA A 54 2.10 -0.81 -4.00
N SER A 55 1.26 -1.12 -4.97
CA SER A 55 -0.09 -1.65 -4.74
C SER A 55 -0.48 -2.70 -5.77
N ALA A 56 -1.42 -3.58 -5.37
CA ALA A 56 -1.95 -4.65 -6.20
C ALA A 56 -3.41 -4.99 -5.84
N ALA A 57 -4.03 -5.84 -6.64
CA ALA A 57 -5.39 -6.33 -6.48
C ALA A 57 -5.41 -7.78 -5.98
N THR A 58 -6.49 -8.16 -5.30
CA THR A 58 -6.80 -9.59 -5.07
C THR A 58 -7.56 -10.22 -6.24
N SER A 59 -8.23 -9.41 -7.09
CA SER A 59 -8.99 -9.88 -8.25
C SER A 59 -8.31 -9.54 -9.58
N THR A 60 -8.86 -10.06 -10.67
CA THR A 60 -8.46 -9.76 -12.04
C THR A 60 -9.51 -8.93 -12.79
N GLU A 61 -10.55 -8.46 -12.10
CA GLU A 61 -11.68 -7.75 -12.72
C GLU A 61 -11.26 -6.49 -13.48
N GLU A 62 -10.20 -5.83 -13.02
CA GLU A 62 -9.65 -4.63 -13.65
C GLU A 62 -8.45 -4.92 -14.57
N ILE A 63 -8.32 -6.18 -15.03
CA ILE A 63 -7.21 -6.60 -15.91
C ILE A 63 -7.76 -7.30 -17.14
N TRP A 64 -7.59 -6.69 -18.31
CA TRP A 64 -8.08 -7.18 -19.59
C TRP A 64 -6.92 -7.39 -20.57
N GLY A 65 -6.85 -8.56 -21.20
CA GLY A 65 -5.79 -8.86 -22.16
C GLY A 65 -4.38 -8.69 -21.61
N GLY A 66 -4.18 -9.01 -20.32
CA GLY A 66 -2.89 -8.83 -19.65
C GLY A 66 -2.56 -7.38 -19.26
N ARG A 67 -3.44 -6.43 -19.51
CA ARG A 67 -3.25 -5.01 -19.19
C ARG A 67 -4.24 -4.55 -18.13
N GLY A 68 -3.74 -4.00 -17.04
CA GLY A 68 -4.56 -3.43 -15.97
C GLY A 68 -5.16 -2.08 -16.35
N ASN A 69 -6.34 -1.78 -15.81
CA ASN A 69 -6.96 -0.48 -15.90
C ASN A 69 -6.15 0.58 -15.13
N PRO A 70 -6.20 1.86 -15.57
CA PRO A 70 -5.58 2.96 -14.81
C PRO A 70 -6.32 3.22 -13.50
N VAL A 71 -5.76 4.07 -12.66
CA VAL A 71 -6.44 4.58 -11.47
C VAL A 71 -7.78 5.18 -11.87
N TYR A 72 -8.84 4.77 -11.17
CA TYR A 72 -10.21 5.22 -11.44
C TYR A 72 -10.29 6.76 -11.41
N PRO A 73 -10.97 7.40 -12.39
CA PRO A 73 -10.92 8.86 -12.53
C PRO A 73 -11.25 9.64 -11.26
N PRO A 74 -12.29 9.31 -10.46
CA PRO A 74 -12.58 10.01 -9.22
C PRO A 74 -11.47 9.85 -8.16
N ALA A 75 -10.84 8.66 -8.07
CA ALA A 75 -9.71 8.43 -7.16
C ALA A 75 -8.48 9.26 -7.59
N ARG A 76 -8.22 9.32 -8.90
CA ARG A 76 -7.18 10.19 -9.48
C ARG A 76 -7.45 11.66 -9.19
N ALA A 77 -8.71 12.11 -9.35
CA ALA A 77 -9.10 13.48 -9.05
C ALA A 77 -8.87 13.82 -7.58
N LYS A 78 -9.23 12.91 -6.66
CA LYS A 78 -9.02 13.08 -5.22
C LYS A 78 -7.54 13.20 -4.86
N LEU A 79 -6.67 12.38 -5.44
CA LEU A 79 -5.21 12.51 -5.27
C LEU A 79 -4.71 13.87 -5.78
N LYS A 80 -5.20 14.29 -6.94
CA LYS A 80 -4.82 15.57 -7.58
C LYS A 80 -5.21 16.80 -6.75
N GLU A 81 -6.37 16.77 -6.07
CA GLU A 81 -6.80 17.82 -5.13
C GLU A 81 -5.75 18.06 -4.04
N HIS A 82 -4.97 17.05 -3.69
CA HIS A 82 -3.90 17.10 -2.69
C HIS A 82 -2.49 17.18 -3.29
N GLY A 83 -2.39 17.51 -4.57
CA GLY A 83 -1.10 17.69 -5.27
C GLY A 83 -0.37 16.38 -5.58
N ILE A 84 -1.06 15.24 -5.57
CA ILE A 84 -0.48 13.93 -5.81
C ILE A 84 -0.89 13.42 -7.19
N ASP A 85 0.08 13.08 -8.03
CA ASP A 85 -0.16 12.46 -9.34
C ASP A 85 0.20 10.96 -9.30
N PRO A 86 -0.76 10.06 -9.55
CA PRO A 86 -0.49 8.63 -9.63
C PRO A 86 0.19 8.21 -10.96
N GLY A 87 0.51 9.14 -11.85
CA GLY A 87 1.21 8.86 -13.09
C GLY A 87 0.51 7.82 -13.96
N GLY A 88 1.30 6.89 -14.50
CA GLY A 88 0.83 5.78 -15.34
C GLY A 88 0.47 4.51 -14.58
N LYS A 89 0.17 4.59 -13.29
CA LYS A 89 -0.21 3.43 -12.46
C LYS A 89 -1.37 2.66 -13.11
N ARG A 90 -1.20 1.32 -13.19
CA ARG A 90 -2.21 0.38 -13.66
C ARG A 90 -2.41 -0.74 -12.67
N ALA A 91 -3.62 -1.29 -12.64
CA ALA A 91 -3.95 -2.45 -11.82
C ALA A 91 -3.06 -3.64 -12.17
N ARG A 92 -2.63 -4.35 -11.15
CA ARG A 92 -2.01 -5.67 -11.27
C ARG A 92 -2.54 -6.59 -10.17
N ARG A 93 -2.55 -7.88 -10.40
CA ARG A 93 -2.91 -8.85 -9.37
C ARG A 93 -1.69 -9.16 -8.50
N THR A 94 -1.93 -9.34 -7.20
CA THR A 94 -0.91 -9.87 -6.28
C THR A 94 -0.67 -11.36 -6.50
N THR A 95 0.54 -11.81 -6.20
CA THR A 95 1.00 -13.19 -6.41
C THR A 95 1.70 -13.75 -5.16
N ARG A 96 1.97 -15.05 -5.14
CA ARG A 96 2.75 -15.69 -4.07
C ARG A 96 4.17 -15.12 -3.97
N GLU A 97 4.73 -14.65 -5.06
CA GLU A 97 6.05 -14.02 -5.07
C GLU A 97 6.05 -12.67 -4.33
N ASP A 98 4.93 -11.93 -4.39
CA ASP A 98 4.77 -10.71 -3.59
C ASP A 98 4.89 -10.99 -2.09
N TYR A 99 4.34 -12.11 -1.59
CA TYR A 99 4.48 -12.51 -0.19
C TYR A 99 5.94 -12.69 0.24
N LYS A 100 6.76 -13.24 -0.63
CA LYS A 100 8.20 -13.43 -0.35
C LYS A 100 8.97 -12.11 -0.44
N TYR A 101 8.56 -11.23 -1.34
CA TYR A 101 9.27 -10.02 -1.67
C TYR A 101 9.00 -8.85 -0.73
N TYR A 102 7.73 -8.62 -0.37
CA TYR A 102 7.32 -7.52 0.50
C TYR A 102 7.41 -7.89 1.98
N ASP A 103 7.72 -6.90 2.82
CA ASP A 103 7.77 -7.06 4.27
C ASP A 103 6.39 -6.85 4.91
N TYR A 104 5.60 -5.94 4.36
CA TYR A 104 4.25 -5.58 4.82
C TYR A 104 3.25 -5.68 3.67
N LEU A 105 2.19 -6.44 3.90
CA LEU A 105 1.10 -6.69 2.96
C LEU A 105 -0.19 -6.17 3.58
N ILE A 106 -0.64 -4.99 3.14
CA ILE A 106 -1.63 -4.21 3.86
C ILE A 106 -2.93 -4.12 3.06
N GLY A 107 -4.00 -4.76 3.58
CA GLY A 107 -5.33 -4.72 3.02
C GLY A 107 -6.14 -3.52 3.49
N MET A 108 -7.20 -3.21 2.75
CA MET A 108 -8.13 -2.13 3.06
C MET A 108 -9.32 -2.63 3.88
N ASP A 109 -9.67 -3.91 3.74
CA ASP A 109 -10.80 -4.57 4.40
C ASP A 109 -10.51 -6.04 4.70
N TYR A 110 -11.40 -6.68 5.46
CA TYR A 110 -11.27 -8.10 5.83
C TYR A 110 -11.32 -9.04 4.63
N ALA A 111 -12.11 -8.71 3.60
CA ALA A 111 -12.17 -9.50 2.38
C ALA A 111 -10.81 -9.49 1.65
N ASN A 112 -10.11 -8.35 1.65
CA ASN A 112 -8.76 -8.26 1.11
C ASN A 112 -7.79 -9.16 1.91
N ALA A 113 -7.81 -9.08 3.24
CA ALA A 113 -6.95 -9.92 4.10
C ALA A 113 -7.21 -11.42 3.88
N TYR A 114 -8.46 -11.82 3.82
CA TYR A 114 -8.85 -13.20 3.56
C TYR A 114 -8.36 -13.69 2.20
N ASN A 115 -8.59 -12.90 1.13
CA ASN A 115 -8.18 -13.26 -0.22
C ASN A 115 -6.66 -13.26 -0.38
N MET A 116 -5.93 -12.34 0.26
CA MET A 116 -4.48 -12.38 0.32
C MET A 116 -3.98 -13.71 0.87
N LYS A 117 -4.47 -14.15 2.03
CA LYS A 117 -4.07 -15.42 2.64
C LYS A 117 -4.37 -16.62 1.74
N ARG A 118 -5.50 -16.60 1.01
CA ARG A 118 -5.79 -17.63 0.01
C ARG A 118 -4.79 -17.64 -1.15
N ILE A 119 -4.46 -16.48 -1.70
CA ILE A 119 -3.53 -16.33 -2.83
C ILE A 119 -2.12 -16.77 -2.42
N TYR A 120 -1.69 -16.39 -1.21
CA TYR A 120 -0.34 -16.67 -0.72
C TYR A 120 -0.18 -18.11 -0.18
N GLY A 121 -1.29 -18.78 0.12
CA GLY A 121 -1.27 -20.11 0.74
C GLY A 121 -1.08 -20.06 2.26
N GLY A 122 -1.47 -18.96 2.90
CA GLY A 122 -1.35 -18.66 4.32
C GLY A 122 -0.59 -17.37 4.61
N ASP A 123 -0.31 -17.15 5.88
CA ASP A 123 0.48 -16.00 6.37
C ASP A 123 1.41 -16.44 7.51
N PRO A 124 2.36 -17.36 7.24
CA PRO A 124 3.21 -17.92 8.29
C PRO A 124 4.12 -16.88 8.96
N ASP A 125 4.47 -15.81 8.25
CA ASP A 125 5.36 -14.76 8.75
C ASP A 125 4.60 -13.57 9.37
N GLY A 126 3.26 -13.61 9.41
CA GLY A 126 2.43 -12.55 9.99
C GLY A 126 2.54 -11.21 9.26
N LYS A 127 2.68 -11.22 7.93
CA LYS A 127 2.88 -10.01 7.11
C LYS A 127 1.58 -9.30 6.73
N VAL A 128 0.45 -10.01 6.79
CA VAL A 128 -0.86 -9.49 6.37
C VAL A 128 -1.51 -8.73 7.51
N SER A 129 -1.87 -7.48 7.28
CA SER A 129 -2.58 -6.61 8.22
C SER A 129 -3.56 -5.69 7.51
N LEU A 130 -4.40 -4.98 8.27
CA LEU A 130 -5.30 -3.95 7.75
C LEU A 130 -4.74 -2.56 8.02
N LEU A 131 -4.96 -1.64 7.08
CA LEU A 131 -4.42 -0.28 7.18
C LEU A 131 -4.87 0.46 8.46
N LEU A 132 -6.15 0.35 8.82
CA LEU A 132 -6.69 1.07 9.97
C LEU A 132 -6.30 0.49 11.32
N ASP A 133 -5.73 -0.72 11.37
CA ASP A 133 -5.17 -1.28 12.61
C ASP A 133 -4.02 -0.42 13.14
N TYR A 134 -3.23 0.20 12.27
CA TYR A 134 -2.09 1.04 12.64
C TYR A 134 -2.48 2.34 13.35
N CYS A 135 -3.69 2.85 13.12
CA CYS A 135 -4.20 4.06 13.78
C CYS A 135 -5.17 3.77 14.94
N GLY A 136 -5.16 2.55 15.47
CA GLY A 136 -6.02 2.16 16.61
C GLY A 136 -7.48 1.94 16.26
N ARG A 137 -7.83 1.91 14.97
CA ARG A 137 -9.19 1.65 14.48
C ARG A 137 -9.35 0.16 14.13
N THR A 138 -8.94 -0.71 15.05
CA THR A 138 -9.02 -2.16 14.92
C THR A 138 -10.48 -2.59 14.71
N GLY A 139 -10.67 -3.46 13.71
CA GLY A 139 -12.02 -3.90 13.33
C GLY A 139 -12.76 -2.95 12.41
N GLN A 140 -12.14 -1.84 11.98
CA GLN A 140 -12.70 -0.95 10.99
C GLN A 140 -12.01 -1.13 9.62
N GLU A 141 -12.75 -0.83 8.57
CA GLU A 141 -12.32 -0.97 7.19
C GLU A 141 -12.23 0.40 6.51
N VAL A 142 -11.31 0.53 5.57
CA VAL A 142 -11.24 1.73 4.71
C VAL A 142 -12.51 1.79 3.87
N ALA A 143 -13.20 2.93 3.91
CA ALA A 143 -14.41 3.15 3.15
C ALA A 143 -14.20 2.82 1.67
N ASP A 144 -15.09 1.98 1.11
CA ASP A 144 -15.03 1.60 -0.30
C ASP A 144 -15.86 2.56 -1.15
N PRO A 145 -15.22 3.45 -1.93
CA PRO A 145 -15.91 4.47 -2.69
C PRO A 145 -16.69 3.89 -3.87
N TRP A 146 -16.44 2.63 -4.25
CA TRP A 146 -17.21 1.93 -5.26
C TRP A 146 -18.68 1.77 -4.86
N TYR A 147 -18.93 1.58 -3.55
CA TYR A 147 -20.30 1.43 -3.02
C TYR A 147 -20.88 2.73 -2.48
N THR A 148 -20.04 3.62 -1.97
CA THR A 148 -20.49 4.83 -1.26
C THR A 148 -20.43 6.08 -2.13
N ASP A 149 -19.62 6.08 -3.19
CA ASP A 149 -19.23 7.25 -3.99
C ASP A 149 -18.59 8.39 -3.13
N ASP A 150 -18.24 8.07 -1.87
CA ASP A 150 -17.64 9.03 -0.92
C ASP A 150 -16.11 8.90 -0.92
N PHE A 151 -15.48 9.55 -1.88
CA PHE A 151 -14.02 9.59 -1.97
C PHE A 151 -13.37 10.43 -0.86
N ASP A 152 -14.10 11.32 -0.20
CA ASP A 152 -13.60 12.08 0.95
C ASP A 152 -13.44 11.16 2.17
N ALA A 153 -14.39 10.27 2.42
CA ALA A 153 -14.29 9.28 3.48
C ALA A 153 -13.09 8.35 3.24
N THR A 154 -12.94 7.84 2.01
CA THR A 154 -11.79 7.00 1.63
C THR A 154 -10.47 7.76 1.82
N TRP A 155 -10.40 9.00 1.40
CA TRP A 155 -9.20 9.84 1.56
C TRP A 155 -8.82 10.00 3.04
N ARG A 156 -9.78 10.34 3.90
CA ARG A 156 -9.55 10.51 5.35
C ARG A 156 -9.02 9.23 5.99
N ASP A 157 -9.63 8.08 5.67
CA ASP A 157 -9.21 6.79 6.18
C ASP A 157 -7.78 6.43 5.71
N VAL A 158 -7.51 6.60 4.43
CA VAL A 158 -6.20 6.31 3.83
C VAL A 158 -5.13 7.22 4.42
N LEU A 159 -5.39 8.52 4.52
CA LEU A 159 -4.43 9.48 5.08
C LEU A 159 -4.11 9.17 6.55
N GLN A 160 -5.14 8.90 7.35
CA GLN A 160 -4.96 8.55 8.76
C GLN A 160 -4.19 7.25 8.92
N GLY A 161 -4.56 6.22 8.17
CA GLY A 161 -3.90 4.92 8.22
C GLY A 161 -2.45 4.97 7.75
N CYS A 162 -2.17 5.63 6.63
CA CYS A 162 -0.80 5.78 6.10
C CYS A 162 0.10 6.62 7.02
N THR A 163 -0.43 7.68 7.64
CA THR A 163 0.32 8.49 8.60
C THR A 163 0.75 7.65 9.79
N ALA A 164 -0.17 6.90 10.38
CA ALA A 164 0.11 6.02 11.51
C ALA A 164 1.05 4.85 11.13
N LEU A 165 0.87 4.30 9.93
CA LEU A 165 1.76 3.27 9.40
C LEU A 165 3.20 3.78 9.26
N LEU A 166 3.41 4.99 8.72
CA LEU A 166 4.75 5.56 8.60
C LEU A 166 5.40 5.72 9.98
N GLU A 167 4.69 6.23 10.97
CA GLU A 167 5.18 6.36 12.34
C GLU A 167 5.53 5.01 12.96
N TYR A 168 4.67 3.99 12.76
CA TYR A 168 4.93 2.62 13.19
C TYR A 168 6.22 2.08 12.57
N LEU A 169 6.37 2.18 11.23
CA LEU A 169 7.55 1.67 10.52
C LEU A 169 8.84 2.38 10.93
N ARG A 170 8.77 3.69 11.16
CA ARG A 170 9.93 4.47 11.67
C ARG A 170 10.40 3.96 13.03
N ARG A 171 9.49 3.65 13.93
CA ARG A 171 9.82 3.09 15.27
C ARG A 171 10.40 1.68 15.17
N GLU A 172 9.72 0.79 14.43
CA GLU A 172 10.14 -0.62 14.28
C GLU A 172 11.53 -0.73 13.65
N HIS A 173 11.80 0.05 12.61
CA HIS A 173 13.05 0.02 11.87
C HIS A 173 14.07 1.07 12.35
N LYS A 174 13.76 1.84 13.40
CA LYS A 174 14.63 2.87 14.01
C LYS A 174 15.12 3.91 12.99
N ILE A 175 14.24 4.31 12.07
CA ILE A 175 14.50 5.36 11.07
C ILE A 175 14.18 6.72 11.69
N LYS A 176 15.11 7.66 11.56
CA LYS A 176 14.97 9.02 12.12
C LYS A 176 14.45 9.99 11.07
#